data_071d8cdf07a76417c5e783e774b5bc04
#
_entry.id   071d8cdf07a76417c5e783e774b5bc04
#
_cell.length_a   1.000
_cell.length_b   1.000
_cell.length_c   1.000
_cell.angle_alpha   90.00
_cell.angle_beta   90.00
_cell.angle_gamma   90.00
#
_symmetry.space_group_name_H-M   'P 1'
#
loop_
_entity.id
_entity.type
_entity.pdbx_description
1 polymer ?
#
loop_
_entity_poly.entity_id
_entity_poly.type
_entity_poly.pdbx_seq_one_letter_code
_entity_poly.pdbx_strand_id
1 'polypeptide(L)'
;LTIARLEWLRGEGPLRSKLLRDSDGKRCCVGIYAQALGVPDEKILDCAWPNRMGEDILIWDSETWWCAEEAPWLHNECAAPGLANINDDPELNEVTREQLITGRFAEHDVEVTFIN
;
A
#
# COMPACT_ATOMS: atom_id res chain seq x y z
N LEU A 1 -2.33 3.41 -12.78
CA LEU A 1 -2.23 3.96 -11.42
C LEU A 1 -1.22 5.09 -11.41
N THR A 2 -1.64 6.26 -10.94
CA THR A 2 -0.76 7.42 -10.82
C THR A 2 -0.42 7.63 -9.35
N ILE A 3 0.87 7.71 -9.05
CA ILE A 3 1.35 7.99 -7.71
C ILE A 3 2.00 9.38 -7.69
N ALA A 4 1.36 10.31 -6.97
CA ALA A 4 1.91 11.64 -6.77
C ALA A 4 2.93 11.58 -5.63
N ARG A 5 4.19 11.87 -5.93
CA ARG A 5 5.28 11.75 -4.95
C ARG A 5 5.07 12.61 -3.71
N LEU A 6 4.43 13.76 -3.85
CA LEU A 6 4.16 14.65 -2.72
C LEU A 6 3.14 14.10 -1.73
N GLU A 7 2.31 13.15 -2.18
CA GLU A 7 1.26 12.56 -1.36
C GLU A 7 1.60 11.13 -0.92
N TRP A 8 2.77 10.65 -1.29
CA TRP A 8 3.17 9.26 -1.11
C TRP A 8 4.02 9.09 0.16
N LEU A 9 3.53 8.26 1.10
CA LEU A 9 4.28 7.83 2.28
C LEU A 9 5.18 6.68 1.91
N ARG A 10 6.48 6.80 2.21
CA ARG A 10 7.45 5.75 1.91
C ARG A 10 8.69 5.87 2.78
N GLY A 11 9.44 4.76 2.87
CA GLY A 11 10.70 4.75 3.59
C GLY A 11 10.57 4.87 5.10
N GLU A 12 9.44 4.44 5.65
CA GLU A 12 9.15 4.58 7.09
C GLU A 12 9.90 3.58 7.97
N GLY A 13 10.56 2.60 7.36
CA GLY A 13 11.40 1.65 8.09
C GLY A 13 10.60 0.70 8.98
N PRO A 14 10.97 0.59 10.27
CA PRO A 14 10.30 -0.34 11.16
C PRO A 14 8.85 0.03 11.46
N LEU A 15 8.50 1.30 11.26
CA LEU A 15 7.12 1.75 11.38
C LEU A 15 6.44 1.60 10.02
N ARG A 16 5.36 0.85 9.97
CA ARG A 16 4.64 0.67 8.72
C ARG A 16 3.97 1.96 8.29
N SER A 17 4.11 2.29 7.01
CA SER A 17 3.37 3.40 6.43
C SER A 17 1.88 3.08 6.44
N LYS A 18 1.08 4.08 6.79
CA LYS A 18 -0.36 3.92 6.83
C LYS A 18 -0.96 3.96 5.43
N LEU A 19 -2.04 3.23 5.23
CA LEU A 19 -2.78 3.27 3.98
C LEU A 19 -3.31 4.68 3.71
N LEU A 20 -3.75 5.35 4.77
CA LEU A 20 -4.11 6.76 4.76
C LEU A 20 -3.79 7.34 6.13
N ARG A 21 -2.90 8.32 6.17
CA ARG A 21 -2.53 8.96 7.43
C ARG A 21 -3.40 10.17 7.68
N ASP A 22 -4.09 10.19 8.83
CA ASP A 22 -5.02 11.25 9.17
C ASP A 22 -4.35 12.61 9.30
N SER A 23 -3.14 12.65 9.85
CA SER A 23 -2.47 13.91 10.17
C SER A 23 -2.20 14.78 8.94
N ASP A 24 -1.96 14.22 7.77
CA ASP A 24 -1.62 14.96 6.55
C ASP A 24 -2.26 14.43 5.27
N GLY A 25 -3.06 13.37 5.35
CA GLY A 25 -3.72 12.79 4.19
C GLY A 25 -2.82 12.04 3.23
N LYS A 26 -1.58 11.78 3.61
CA LYS A 26 -0.66 11.01 2.76
C LYS A 26 -0.93 9.52 2.85
N ARG A 27 -0.56 8.80 1.79
CA ARG A 27 -0.86 7.36 1.64
C ARG A 27 0.37 6.59 1.20
N CYS A 28 0.51 5.34 1.67
CA CYS A 28 1.49 4.43 1.09
C CYS A 28 0.99 3.98 -0.30
N CYS A 29 1.82 3.25 -1.04
CA CYS A 29 1.45 2.85 -2.40
C CYS A 29 0.16 2.02 -2.45
N VAL A 30 -0.08 1.20 -1.45
CA VAL A 30 -1.31 0.41 -1.38
C VAL A 30 -2.52 1.28 -1.04
N GLY A 31 -2.34 2.28 -0.19
CA GLY A 31 -3.41 3.23 0.10
C GLY A 31 -3.81 4.04 -1.14
N ILE A 32 -2.83 4.39 -1.96
CA ILE A 32 -3.09 5.08 -3.23
C ILE A 32 -3.88 4.17 -4.18
N TYR A 33 -3.50 2.90 -4.24
CA TYR A 33 -4.22 1.93 -5.06
C TYR A 33 -5.64 1.69 -4.54
N ALA A 34 -5.80 1.62 -3.23
CA ALA A 34 -7.13 1.48 -2.60
C ALA A 34 -8.04 2.65 -3.00
N GLN A 35 -7.50 3.86 -2.99
CA GLN A 35 -8.25 5.03 -3.44
C GLN A 35 -8.67 4.89 -4.90
N ALA A 36 -7.78 4.42 -5.75
CA ALA A 36 -8.07 4.21 -7.16
C ALA A 36 -9.16 3.17 -7.38
N LEU A 37 -9.26 2.18 -6.49
CA LEU A 37 -10.30 1.16 -6.52
C LEU A 37 -11.63 1.63 -5.93
N GLY A 38 -11.68 2.85 -5.39
CA GLY A 38 -12.91 3.40 -4.82
C GLY A 38 -13.18 3.04 -3.36
N VAL A 39 -12.16 2.55 -2.65
CA VAL A 39 -12.32 2.22 -1.23
C VAL A 39 -12.53 3.49 -0.42
N PRO A 40 -13.59 3.56 0.40
CA PRO A 40 -13.83 4.74 1.24
C PRO A 40 -12.69 4.99 2.22
N ASP A 41 -12.36 6.26 2.43
CA ASP A 41 -11.25 6.65 3.31
C ASP A 41 -11.40 6.14 4.74
N GLU A 42 -12.62 6.08 5.26
CA GLU A 42 -12.87 5.62 6.63
C GLU A 42 -12.49 4.15 6.85
N LYS A 43 -12.38 3.36 5.78
CA LYS A 43 -11.97 1.96 5.90
C LYS A 43 -10.47 1.78 6.04
N ILE A 44 -9.71 2.77 5.60
CA ILE A 44 -8.24 2.68 5.57
C ILE A 44 -7.56 3.74 6.43
N LEU A 45 -8.34 4.63 7.05
CA LEU A 45 -7.80 5.72 7.84
C LEU A 45 -6.96 5.18 9.01
N ASP A 46 -5.70 5.60 9.06
CA ASP A 46 -4.72 5.20 10.05
C ASP A 46 -4.52 3.69 10.18
N CYS A 47 -4.93 2.93 9.16
CA CYS A 47 -4.71 1.49 9.11
C CYS A 47 -3.31 1.18 8.59
N ALA A 48 -2.62 0.28 9.29
CA ALA A 48 -1.35 -0.26 8.83
C ALA A 48 -1.62 -1.39 7.84
N TRP A 49 -0.55 -1.97 7.31
CA TRP A 49 -0.64 -3.10 6.42
C TRP A 49 -1.32 -4.31 7.09
N PRO A 50 -2.05 -5.09 6.29
CA PRO A 50 -2.73 -6.27 6.81
C PRO A 50 -1.83 -7.27 7.52
N ASN A 51 -0.59 -7.44 7.10
CA ASN A 51 0.30 -8.38 7.76
C ASN A 51 0.63 -8.00 9.20
N ARG A 52 0.51 -6.71 9.54
CA ARG A 52 0.62 -6.28 10.93
C ARG A 52 -0.69 -6.49 11.67
N MET A 53 -1.78 -6.33 10.95
CA MET A 53 -3.12 -6.56 11.46
C MET A 53 -3.44 -8.04 11.57
N GLY A 54 -2.64 -8.88 10.92
CA GLY A 54 -2.81 -10.33 10.94
C GLY A 54 -2.69 -10.95 12.32
N GLU A 55 -2.11 -10.24 13.27
CA GLU A 55 -2.14 -10.66 14.66
C GLU A 55 -3.55 -10.62 15.20
N ASP A 56 -4.39 -9.81 14.59
CA ASP A 56 -5.79 -9.69 14.92
C ASP A 56 -6.60 -10.22 13.73
N ILE A 57 -6.71 -11.51 13.68
CA ILE A 57 -7.24 -12.24 12.52
C ILE A 57 -8.66 -11.85 12.15
N LEU A 58 -9.41 -11.28 13.09
CA LEU A 58 -10.76 -10.86 12.86
C LEU A 58 -10.88 -9.73 11.85
N ILE A 59 -9.79 -8.99 11.65
CA ILE A 59 -9.74 -7.89 10.69
C ILE A 59 -9.74 -8.42 9.25
N TRP A 60 -9.42 -9.69 9.08
CA TRP A 60 -9.27 -10.31 7.77
C TRP A 60 -10.56 -10.92 7.23
N ASP A 61 -11.68 -10.73 7.89
CA ASP A 61 -12.91 -11.27 7.37
C ASP A 61 -13.31 -10.54 6.07
N SER A 62 -14.21 -11.17 5.31
CA SER A 62 -14.59 -10.67 3.99
C SER A 62 -15.31 -9.32 4.04
N GLU A 63 -15.85 -8.94 5.17
CA GLU A 63 -16.56 -7.67 5.31
C GLU A 63 -15.61 -6.51 5.50
N THR A 64 -14.45 -6.75 6.13
CA THR A 64 -13.45 -5.72 6.39
C THR A 64 -12.32 -5.72 5.36
N TRP A 65 -12.12 -6.84 4.66
CA TRP A 65 -11.05 -6.96 3.68
C TRP A 65 -11.49 -6.37 2.34
N TRP A 66 -11.29 -5.08 2.20
CA TRP A 66 -11.80 -4.28 1.09
C TRP A 66 -11.27 -4.68 -0.29
N CYS A 67 -10.12 -5.32 -0.39
CA CYS A 67 -9.53 -5.67 -1.69
C CYS A 67 -9.85 -7.11 -2.13
N ALA A 68 -10.69 -7.83 -1.39
CA ALA A 68 -10.91 -9.25 -1.66
C ALA A 68 -11.48 -9.52 -3.06
N GLU A 69 -12.34 -8.66 -3.56
CA GLU A 69 -12.96 -8.85 -4.87
C GLU A 69 -12.16 -8.23 -6.00
N GLU A 70 -11.69 -7.01 -5.81
CA GLU A 70 -11.03 -6.22 -6.87
C GLU A 70 -9.56 -6.57 -7.03
N ALA A 71 -8.88 -6.87 -5.94
CA ALA A 71 -7.45 -7.15 -5.95
C ALA A 71 -7.09 -8.18 -4.89
N PRO A 72 -7.54 -9.44 -5.05
CA PRO A 72 -7.27 -10.49 -4.05
C PRO A 72 -5.78 -10.76 -3.85
N TRP A 73 -4.96 -10.49 -4.86
CA TRP A 73 -3.51 -10.65 -4.80
C TRP A 73 -2.85 -9.65 -3.84
N LEU A 74 -3.51 -8.56 -3.52
CA LEU A 74 -2.92 -7.51 -2.69
C LEU A 74 -2.64 -8.02 -1.27
N HIS A 75 -3.41 -8.97 -0.81
CA HIS A 75 -3.18 -9.65 0.45
C HIS A 75 -1.76 -10.23 0.53
N ASN A 76 -1.32 -10.87 -0.53
CA ASN A 76 0.02 -11.47 -0.59
C ASN A 76 1.12 -10.40 -0.65
N GLU A 77 0.82 -9.24 -1.21
CA GLU A 77 1.77 -8.12 -1.27
C GLU A 77 1.94 -7.41 0.07
N CYS A 78 1.14 -7.76 1.06
CA CYS A 78 1.27 -7.25 2.42
C CYS A 78 2.24 -8.10 3.25
N ALA A 79 2.57 -9.29 2.79
CA ALA A 79 3.56 -10.16 3.42
C ALA A 79 4.93 -9.92 2.78
N ALA A 80 5.99 -10.27 3.50
CA ALA A 80 7.35 -10.12 2.97
C ALA A 80 7.65 -11.21 1.94
N PRO A 81 8.39 -10.91 0.86
CA PRO A 81 8.84 -9.60 0.40
C PRO A 81 7.87 -8.97 -0.61
N GLY A 82 6.90 -8.26 -0.15
CA GLY A 82 5.87 -7.65 -1.01
C GLY A 82 5.97 -6.13 -1.10
N LEU A 83 4.90 -5.53 -1.62
CA LEU A 83 4.81 -4.08 -1.78
C LEU A 83 5.02 -3.33 -0.46
N ALA A 84 4.54 -3.87 0.66
CA ALA A 84 4.70 -3.24 1.96
C ALA A 84 6.18 -3.04 2.32
N ASN A 85 6.98 -4.07 2.10
CA ASN A 85 8.41 -4.02 2.41
C ASN A 85 9.15 -3.06 1.49
N ILE A 86 8.84 -3.09 0.21
CA ILE A 86 9.46 -2.20 -0.78
C ILE A 86 9.10 -0.75 -0.45
N ASN A 87 7.83 -0.50 -0.16
CA ASN A 87 7.36 0.85 0.14
C ASN A 87 8.07 1.44 1.36
N ASP A 88 8.32 0.63 2.37
CA ASP A 88 8.80 1.12 3.67
C ASP A 88 10.31 0.99 3.88
N ASP A 89 11.03 0.31 2.99
CA ASP A 89 12.46 0.07 3.15
C ASP A 89 13.24 1.39 3.10
N PRO A 90 13.85 1.83 4.22
CA PRO A 90 14.57 3.10 4.26
C PRO A 90 15.91 3.05 3.54
N GLU A 91 16.43 1.86 3.22
CA GLU A 91 17.71 1.69 2.55
C GLU A 91 17.62 1.79 1.04
N LEU A 92 16.42 1.67 0.46
CA LEU A 92 16.24 1.81 -0.97
C LEU A 92 16.29 3.28 -1.37
N ASN A 93 17.04 3.59 -2.44
CA ASN A 93 16.94 4.92 -3.03
C ASN A 93 15.62 5.04 -3.81
N GLU A 94 15.22 6.27 -4.12
CA GLU A 94 13.94 6.53 -4.76
C GLU A 94 13.81 5.85 -6.13
N VAL A 95 14.84 5.88 -6.94
CA VAL A 95 14.80 5.27 -8.28
C VAL A 95 14.54 3.76 -8.17
N THR A 96 15.29 3.09 -7.30
CA THR A 96 15.12 1.64 -7.10
C THR A 96 13.75 1.31 -6.52
N ARG A 97 13.30 2.08 -5.53
CA ARG A 97 11.97 1.87 -4.95
C ARG A 97 10.88 1.97 -6.00
N GLU A 98 10.92 3.02 -6.83
CA GLU A 98 9.91 3.21 -7.87
C GLU A 98 9.94 2.08 -8.90
N GLN A 99 11.14 1.63 -9.28
CA GLN A 99 11.28 0.51 -10.21
C GLN A 99 10.69 -0.78 -9.66
N LEU A 100 10.97 -1.07 -8.40
CA LEU A 100 10.46 -2.29 -7.75
C LEU A 100 8.95 -2.25 -7.58
N ILE A 101 8.40 -1.11 -7.19
CA ILE A 101 6.95 -0.95 -7.06
C ILE A 101 6.28 -1.10 -8.42
N THR A 102 6.83 -0.46 -9.45
CA THR A 102 6.31 -0.59 -10.81
C THR A 102 6.29 -2.05 -11.25
N GLY A 103 7.38 -2.77 -11.01
CA GLY A 103 7.47 -4.19 -11.39
C GLY A 103 6.48 -5.08 -10.64
N ARG A 104 6.28 -4.83 -9.34
CA ARG A 104 5.34 -5.62 -8.56
C ARG A 104 3.90 -5.39 -9.00
N PHE A 105 3.51 -4.15 -9.23
CA PHE A 105 2.18 -3.87 -9.76
C PHE A 105 1.99 -4.45 -11.17
N ALA A 106 3.03 -4.40 -12.00
CA ALA A 106 2.96 -4.95 -13.35
C ALA A 106 2.71 -6.45 -13.37
N GLU A 107 3.20 -7.18 -12.37
CA GLU A 107 2.92 -8.61 -12.22
C GLU A 107 1.42 -8.90 -12.08
N HIS A 108 0.65 -7.90 -11.69
CA HIS A 108 -0.79 -7.99 -11.51
C HIS A 108 -1.57 -7.15 -12.54
N ASP A 109 -0.91 -6.85 -13.66
CA ASP A 109 -1.49 -6.09 -14.76
C ASP A 109 -1.90 -4.66 -14.40
N VAL A 110 -1.21 -4.07 -13.41
CA VAL A 110 -1.42 -2.68 -13.02
C VAL A 110 -0.22 -1.85 -13.47
N GLU A 111 -0.48 -0.88 -14.35
CA GLU A 111 0.54 0.05 -14.82
C GLU A 111 0.65 1.23 -13.85
N VAL A 112 1.88 1.61 -13.50
CA VAL A 112 2.15 2.67 -12.53
C VAL A 112 2.93 3.80 -13.18
N THR A 113 2.50 5.03 -12.91
CA THR A 113 3.19 6.25 -13.32
C THR A 113 3.41 7.13 -12.09
N PHE A 114 4.63 7.60 -11.91
CA PHE A 114 4.96 8.53 -10.82
C PHE A 114 5.00 9.96 -11.35
N ILE A 115 4.39 10.87 -10.59
CA ILE A 115 4.39 12.31 -10.90
C ILE A 115 4.80 13.11 -9.65
N ASN A 116 5.22 14.33 -9.86
CA ASN A 116 5.58 15.22 -8.75
C ASN A 116 4.36 15.87 -8.11
#